data_efaebcd7c334f3302a10c832ab6aff1e
#
_entry.id   efaebcd7c334f3302a10c832ab6aff1e
#
_cell.length_a   1.000
_cell.length_b   1.000
_cell.length_c   1.000
_cell.angle_alpha   90.00
_cell.angle_beta   90.00
_cell.angle_gamma   90.00
#
_symmetry.space_group_name_H-M   'P 1'
#
loop_
_entity.id
_entity.type
_entity.pdbx_description
1 polymer ?
#
loop_
_entity_poly.entity_id
_entity_poly.type
_entity_poly.pdbx_seq_one_letter_code
_entity_poly.pdbx_strand_id
1 'polypeptide(L)'
;TARSLCMLHSKPFLGIHHLEGHLSSILFSENYPKKSFLTLLVSGGHTELIKVDDRRGMQTLGKSFDDAAGEAFDKVGRLLKLSYPGGPAIEKIAKNGDPMKFNLPKCRISDKKGGFLKYDFSFSGLKTAVLRLVERINLDGKTVPIPDIAASFERVVAEVLVERTIKCAEDHSLDNVVVVGGVAANNTLRKMMISEASKKSIKVHLAPLKLCTDNAAMIGAAALFRIKFKDHFSSLKLGVAGRLSIEQANTLYEENPPF
;
A
#
# COMPACT_ATOMS: atom_id res chain seq x y z
N THR A 1 15.41 -22.74 -0.61
CA THR A 1 15.38 -23.20 0.81
C THR A 1 14.07 -23.86 1.17
N ALA A 2 12.88 -23.20 1.08
CA ALA A 2 11.60 -23.78 1.50
C ALA A 2 11.31 -25.12 0.80
N ARG A 3 11.43 -25.18 -0.54
CA ARG A 3 11.25 -26.41 -1.31
C ARG A 3 12.19 -27.54 -0.88
N SER A 4 13.46 -27.22 -0.65
CA SER A 4 14.45 -28.22 -0.20
C SER A 4 14.08 -28.82 1.16
N LEU A 5 13.57 -27.99 2.09
CA LEU A 5 13.07 -28.46 3.37
C LEU A 5 11.83 -29.35 3.23
N CYS A 6 10.89 -28.96 2.35
CA CYS A 6 9.70 -29.76 2.07
C CYS A 6 10.07 -31.14 1.46
N MET A 7 11.02 -31.18 0.53
CA MET A 7 11.52 -32.44 -0.05
C MET A 7 12.18 -33.32 0.99
N LEU A 8 13.10 -32.75 1.79
CA LEU A 8 13.86 -33.51 2.80
C LEU A 8 12.96 -34.10 3.88
N HIS A 9 11.93 -33.36 4.30
CA HIS A 9 11.04 -33.76 5.39
C HIS A 9 9.68 -34.29 4.93
N SER A 10 9.50 -34.55 3.64
CA SER A 10 8.24 -35.01 3.05
C SER A 10 7.03 -34.17 3.51
N LYS A 11 7.20 -32.84 3.54
CA LYS A 11 6.14 -31.90 3.94
C LYS A 11 5.47 -31.30 2.72
N PRO A 12 4.16 -31.02 2.78
CA PRO A 12 3.48 -30.32 1.71
C PRO A 12 4.03 -28.89 1.56
N PHE A 13 4.01 -28.38 0.34
CA PHE A 13 4.47 -27.04 -0.03
C PHE A 13 3.30 -26.20 -0.50
N LEU A 14 3.24 -24.95 -0.06
CA LEU A 14 2.25 -24.00 -0.52
C LEU A 14 2.94 -22.66 -0.86
N GLY A 15 2.93 -22.31 -2.14
CA GLY A 15 3.41 -21.00 -2.60
C GLY A 15 2.35 -19.94 -2.30
N ILE A 16 2.76 -18.81 -1.73
CA ILE A 16 1.85 -17.72 -1.38
C ILE A 16 2.22 -16.47 -2.17
N HIS A 17 1.22 -15.83 -2.74
CA HIS A 17 1.39 -14.52 -3.37
C HIS A 17 1.71 -13.46 -2.32
N HIS A 18 2.77 -12.68 -2.53
CA HIS A 18 3.25 -11.69 -1.55
C HIS A 18 2.17 -10.67 -1.13
N LEU A 19 1.41 -10.17 -2.10
CA LEU A 19 0.34 -9.19 -1.81
C LEU A 19 -0.81 -9.82 -1.01
N GLU A 20 -1.11 -11.13 -1.22
CA GLU A 20 -2.06 -11.83 -0.35
C GLU A 20 -1.57 -11.90 1.11
N GLY A 21 -0.25 -12.02 1.30
CA GLY A 21 0.34 -11.90 2.63
C GLY A 21 -0.04 -10.57 3.27
N HIS A 22 0.19 -9.45 2.59
CA HIS A 22 -0.20 -8.13 3.10
C HIS A 22 -1.70 -8.03 3.36
N LEU A 23 -2.56 -8.46 2.44
CA LEU A 23 -4.01 -8.46 2.63
C LEU A 23 -4.42 -9.29 3.86
N SER A 24 -3.73 -10.42 4.09
CA SER A 24 -4.02 -11.32 5.21
C SER A 24 -3.55 -10.78 6.57
N SER A 25 -2.71 -9.74 6.61
CA SER A 25 -2.28 -9.12 7.87
C SER A 25 -3.46 -8.57 8.69
N ILE A 26 -4.58 -8.23 8.05
CA ILE A 26 -5.80 -7.77 8.73
C ILE A 26 -6.47 -8.88 9.56
N LEU A 27 -6.23 -10.14 9.25
CA LEU A 27 -6.78 -11.29 9.99
C LEU A 27 -6.31 -11.35 11.45
N PHE A 28 -5.22 -10.66 11.76
CA PHE A 28 -4.73 -10.49 13.13
C PHE A 28 -5.43 -9.37 13.91
N SER A 29 -6.37 -8.66 13.28
CA SER A 29 -7.21 -7.68 13.97
C SER A 29 -8.49 -8.35 14.45
N GLU A 30 -8.97 -7.98 15.65
CA GLU A 30 -10.19 -8.56 16.25
C GLU A 30 -11.44 -8.34 15.38
N ASN A 31 -11.49 -7.24 14.64
CA ASN A 31 -12.63 -6.81 13.85
C ASN A 31 -12.32 -6.69 12.35
N TYR A 32 -11.84 -7.76 11.70
CA TYR A 32 -11.69 -7.73 10.25
C TYR A 32 -13.04 -7.89 9.52
N PRO A 33 -13.21 -7.31 8.31
CA PRO A 33 -14.47 -7.37 7.58
C PRO A 33 -14.77 -8.81 7.10
N LYS A 34 -16.03 -9.23 7.26
CA LYS A 34 -16.52 -10.55 6.81
C LYS A 34 -17.23 -10.50 5.45
N LYS A 35 -17.62 -9.31 5.01
CA LYS A 35 -18.23 -9.03 3.70
C LYS A 35 -17.18 -8.45 2.75
N SER A 36 -17.58 -8.23 1.50
CA SER A 36 -16.74 -7.53 0.52
C SER A 36 -16.22 -6.19 1.05
N PHE A 37 -14.96 -5.87 0.75
CA PHE A 37 -14.30 -4.66 1.23
C PHE A 37 -13.27 -4.15 0.22
N LEU A 38 -12.91 -2.89 0.35
CA LEU A 38 -11.80 -2.27 -0.39
C LEU A 38 -10.53 -2.34 0.45
N THR A 39 -9.43 -2.77 -0.13
CA THR A 39 -8.11 -2.69 0.49
C THR A 39 -7.28 -1.59 -0.17
N LEU A 40 -6.77 -0.66 0.63
CA LEU A 40 -5.63 0.16 0.28
C LEU A 40 -4.36 -0.60 0.70
N LEU A 41 -3.69 -1.19 -0.28
CA LEU A 41 -2.37 -1.79 -0.11
C LEU A 41 -1.33 -0.73 -0.44
N VAL A 42 -0.54 -0.31 0.56
CA VAL A 42 0.42 0.78 0.41
C VAL A 42 1.74 0.43 1.09
N SER A 43 2.76 0.14 0.28
CA SER A 43 4.09 -0.32 0.72
C SER A 43 5.22 0.41 -0.01
N GLY A 44 6.46 -0.03 0.19
CA GLY A 44 7.63 0.46 -0.55
C GLY A 44 7.53 0.24 -2.06
N GLY A 45 6.95 -0.90 -2.50
CA GLY A 45 6.90 -1.28 -3.91
C GLY A 45 5.49 -1.22 -4.54
N HIS A 46 4.43 -1.10 -3.72
CA HIS A 46 3.06 -1.18 -4.21
C HIS A 46 2.19 -0.07 -3.64
N THR A 47 1.31 0.46 -4.47
CA THR A 47 0.21 1.33 -4.08
C THR A 47 -0.98 0.96 -4.94
N GLU A 48 -1.91 0.21 -4.36
CA GLU A 48 -3.03 -0.40 -5.07
C GLU A 48 -4.32 -0.33 -4.26
N LEU A 49 -5.44 -0.16 -4.96
CA LEU A 49 -6.79 -0.32 -4.45
C LEU A 49 -7.34 -1.65 -4.95
N ILE A 50 -7.55 -2.57 -4.04
CA ILE A 50 -7.95 -3.95 -4.35
C ILE A 50 -9.31 -4.20 -3.70
N LYS A 51 -10.32 -4.49 -4.52
CA LYS A 51 -11.59 -5.02 -4.05
C LYS A 51 -11.42 -6.50 -3.73
N VAL A 52 -11.81 -6.88 -2.52
CA VAL A 52 -11.90 -8.27 -2.09
C VAL A 52 -13.36 -8.60 -1.89
N ASP A 53 -13.87 -9.58 -2.62
CA ASP A 53 -15.26 -10.02 -2.48
C ASP A 53 -15.42 -11.09 -1.39
N ASP A 54 -16.64 -11.47 -1.07
CA ASP A 54 -16.98 -12.47 -0.05
C ASP A 54 -16.57 -13.89 -0.45
N ARG A 55 -16.40 -14.16 -1.75
CA ARG A 55 -15.85 -15.41 -2.31
C ARG A 55 -14.34 -15.33 -2.53
N ARG A 56 -13.72 -14.17 -2.16
CA ARG A 56 -12.29 -13.85 -2.25
C ARG A 56 -11.75 -13.69 -3.67
N GLY A 57 -12.61 -13.39 -4.61
CA GLY A 57 -12.13 -12.74 -5.82
C GLY A 57 -11.41 -11.45 -5.44
N MET A 58 -10.24 -11.23 -6.00
CA MET A 58 -9.45 -10.02 -5.82
C MET A 58 -9.39 -9.31 -7.16
N GLN A 59 -9.71 -8.02 -7.14
CA GLN A 59 -9.72 -7.18 -8.33
C GLN A 59 -9.04 -5.86 -8.03
N THR A 60 -8.00 -5.52 -8.77
CA THR A 60 -7.37 -4.20 -8.72
C THR A 60 -8.28 -3.17 -9.38
N LEU A 61 -8.69 -2.16 -8.61
CA LEU A 61 -9.53 -1.05 -9.09
C LEU A 61 -8.72 0.20 -9.41
N GLY A 62 -7.54 0.35 -8.79
CA GLY A 62 -6.61 1.44 -9.02
C GLY A 62 -5.21 1.07 -8.57
N LYS A 63 -4.19 1.65 -9.19
CA LYS A 63 -2.79 1.40 -8.86
C LYS A 63 -1.91 2.61 -9.15
N SER A 64 -0.69 2.62 -8.63
CA SER A 64 0.29 3.62 -9.06
C SER A 64 0.84 3.31 -10.45
N PHE A 65 0.94 4.33 -11.29
CA PHE A 65 1.50 4.25 -12.63
C PHE A 65 3.00 4.55 -12.68
N ASP A 66 3.52 5.09 -11.59
CA ASP A 66 4.94 5.43 -11.45
C ASP A 66 5.45 4.94 -10.08
N ASP A 67 6.03 5.82 -9.28
CA ASP A 67 6.54 5.45 -7.95
C ASP A 67 5.40 4.98 -7.03
N ALA A 68 5.63 3.94 -6.23
CA ALA A 68 4.77 3.64 -5.09
C ALA A 68 4.90 4.74 -4.01
N ALA A 69 3.89 4.89 -3.16
CA ALA A 69 3.92 5.90 -2.11
C ALA A 69 5.13 5.75 -1.18
N GLY A 70 5.47 4.52 -0.76
CA GLY A 70 6.65 4.28 0.08
C GLY A 70 7.97 4.60 -0.65
N GLU A 71 8.07 4.30 -1.94
CA GLU A 71 9.21 4.71 -2.76
C GLU A 71 9.32 6.24 -2.86
N ALA A 72 8.19 6.95 -2.97
CA ALA A 72 8.18 8.41 -2.95
C ALA A 72 8.67 8.96 -1.59
N PHE A 73 8.27 8.36 -0.46
CA PHE A 73 8.81 8.68 0.86
C PHE A 73 10.33 8.49 0.92
N ASP A 74 10.85 7.37 0.42
CA ASP A 74 12.29 7.09 0.43
C ASP A 74 13.08 8.07 -0.45
N LYS A 75 12.57 8.38 -1.65
CA LYS A 75 13.18 9.34 -2.58
C LYS A 75 13.21 10.76 -2.00
N VAL A 76 12.11 11.20 -1.41
CA VAL A 76 12.03 12.53 -0.78
C VAL A 76 12.85 12.58 0.51
N GLY A 77 12.84 11.52 1.33
CA GLY A 77 13.71 11.40 2.49
C GLY A 77 15.18 11.57 2.14
N ARG A 78 15.63 10.89 1.08
CA ARG A 78 17.01 11.04 0.55
C ARG A 78 17.28 12.46 0.06
N LEU A 79 16.34 13.09 -0.65
CA LEU A 79 16.46 14.46 -1.14
C LEU A 79 16.62 15.46 0.02
N LEU A 80 15.90 15.23 1.12
CA LEU A 80 15.98 16.03 2.35
C LEU A 80 17.15 15.61 3.27
N LYS A 81 18.04 14.68 2.82
CA LYS A 81 19.17 14.14 3.57
C LYS A 81 18.78 13.48 4.90
N LEU A 82 17.60 12.88 4.95
CA LEU A 82 17.12 12.12 6.10
C LEU A 82 17.62 10.68 6.06
N SER A 83 17.56 9.98 7.20
CA SER A 83 17.92 8.57 7.31
C SER A 83 16.97 7.66 6.54
N TYR A 84 17.47 6.49 6.11
CA TYR A 84 16.66 5.41 5.58
C TYR A 84 16.13 4.51 6.72
N PRO A 85 14.88 4.00 6.65
CA PRO A 85 13.88 4.23 5.61
C PRO A 85 13.22 5.61 5.69
N GLY A 86 12.91 6.20 4.52
CA GLY A 86 12.43 7.56 4.38
C GLY A 86 11.07 7.82 5.03
N GLY A 87 10.15 6.84 4.99
CA GLY A 87 8.82 6.98 5.60
C GLY A 87 8.87 7.35 7.08
N PRO A 88 9.45 6.54 7.97
CA PRO A 88 9.61 6.85 9.38
C PRO A 88 10.44 8.12 9.65
N ALA A 89 11.45 8.38 8.82
CA ALA A 89 12.30 9.57 8.98
C ALA A 89 11.52 10.86 8.67
N ILE A 90 10.74 10.88 7.59
CA ILE A 90 9.85 12.00 7.24
C ILE A 90 8.78 12.17 8.31
N GLU A 91 8.09 11.13 8.74
CA GLU A 91 7.08 11.20 9.79
C GLU A 91 7.64 11.79 11.09
N LYS A 92 8.85 11.40 11.47
CA LYS A 92 9.51 11.91 12.67
C LYS A 92 9.78 13.40 12.59
N ILE A 93 10.33 13.88 11.47
CA ILE A 93 10.72 15.29 11.32
C ILE A 93 9.49 16.17 11.05
N ALA A 94 8.48 15.66 10.36
CA ALA A 94 7.22 16.35 10.04
C ALA A 94 6.43 16.78 11.28
N LYS A 95 6.61 16.11 12.42
CA LYS A 95 5.98 16.49 13.70
C LYS A 95 6.33 17.90 14.15
N ASN A 96 7.47 18.44 13.73
CA ASN A 96 7.98 19.76 14.07
C ASN A 96 7.74 20.79 12.96
N GLY A 97 7.03 20.43 11.89
CA GLY A 97 6.77 21.28 10.74
C GLY A 97 5.30 21.67 10.60
N ASP A 98 5.08 22.73 9.83
CA ASP A 98 3.75 23.17 9.42
C ASP A 98 3.33 22.42 8.13
N PRO A 99 2.31 21.53 8.18
CA PRO A 99 1.85 20.82 7.01
C PRO A 99 1.19 21.71 5.95
N MET A 100 0.79 22.93 6.30
CA MET A 100 0.16 23.88 5.37
C MET A 100 1.15 24.87 4.76
N LYS A 101 2.42 24.84 5.16
CA LYS A 101 3.45 25.80 4.73
C LYS A 101 3.69 25.82 3.23
N PHE A 102 3.68 24.64 2.60
CA PHE A 102 3.92 24.50 1.17
C PHE A 102 2.74 23.83 0.47
N ASN A 103 2.25 24.51 -0.60
CA ASN A 103 1.23 23.94 -1.45
C ASN A 103 1.87 23.04 -2.52
N LEU A 104 2.03 21.76 -2.19
CA LEU A 104 2.54 20.76 -3.12
C LEU A 104 1.40 20.17 -3.97
N PRO A 105 1.68 19.76 -5.23
CA PRO A 105 0.63 19.30 -6.14
C PRO A 105 0.12 17.91 -5.76
N LYS A 106 -1.21 17.74 -5.79
CA LYS A 106 -1.85 16.42 -5.81
C LYS A 106 -1.79 15.88 -7.24
N CYS A 107 -0.78 15.08 -7.56
CA CYS A 107 -0.60 14.55 -8.91
C CYS A 107 -1.82 13.73 -9.36
N ARG A 108 -2.30 14.01 -10.57
CA ARG A 108 -3.40 13.31 -11.22
C ARG A 108 -2.93 12.75 -12.55
N ILE A 109 -3.47 11.61 -12.93
CA ILE A 109 -3.15 10.96 -14.20
C ILE A 109 -4.26 11.31 -15.20
N SER A 110 -3.88 11.92 -16.31
CA SER A 110 -4.83 12.26 -17.38
C SER A 110 -5.40 10.99 -18.01
N ASP A 111 -6.70 10.97 -18.21
CA ASP A 111 -7.39 9.98 -19.02
C ASP A 111 -7.27 10.36 -20.51
N LYS A 112 -7.22 9.37 -21.39
CA LYS A 112 -7.22 9.56 -22.86
C LYS A 112 -8.46 10.30 -23.37
N LYS A 113 -9.53 10.40 -22.58
CA LYS A 113 -10.79 11.08 -22.89
C LYS A 113 -10.85 12.53 -22.39
N GLY A 114 -9.73 13.10 -21.92
CA GLY A 114 -9.66 14.48 -21.45
C GLY A 114 -10.05 14.69 -19.98
N GLY A 115 -10.24 13.60 -19.21
CA GLY A 115 -10.48 13.62 -17.76
C GLY A 115 -9.26 13.14 -16.96
N PHE A 116 -9.52 12.62 -15.76
CA PHE A 116 -8.52 12.00 -14.90
C PHE A 116 -8.96 10.60 -14.50
N LEU A 117 -7.98 9.69 -14.39
CA LEU A 117 -8.19 8.37 -13.80
C LEU A 117 -8.57 8.54 -12.32
N LYS A 118 -9.72 7.96 -11.94
CA LYS A 118 -10.37 8.28 -10.67
C LYS A 118 -9.64 7.69 -9.45
N TYR A 119 -9.08 6.48 -9.61
CA TYR A 119 -8.57 5.66 -8.49
C TYR A 119 -7.07 5.41 -8.57
N ASP A 120 -6.45 5.78 -9.68
CA ASP A 120 -5.03 5.54 -9.91
C ASP A 120 -4.15 6.61 -9.26
N PHE A 121 -2.91 6.24 -8.94
CA PHE A 121 -1.97 7.09 -8.21
C PHE A 121 -0.76 7.46 -9.07
N SER A 122 -0.17 8.61 -8.77
CA SER A 122 1.12 9.05 -9.29
C SER A 122 1.82 9.87 -8.22
N PHE A 123 3.09 9.59 -7.97
CA PHE A 123 3.90 10.28 -6.95
C PHE A 123 5.20 10.85 -7.51
N SER A 124 5.63 10.49 -8.72
CA SER A 124 6.88 11.01 -9.31
C SER A 124 6.85 12.52 -9.52
N GLY A 125 5.70 13.07 -9.89
CA GLY A 125 5.50 14.52 -10.02
C GLY A 125 5.62 15.26 -8.68
N LEU A 126 5.16 14.66 -7.59
CA LEU A 126 5.28 15.22 -6.24
C LEU A 126 6.74 15.27 -5.79
N LYS A 127 7.53 14.20 -6.03
CA LYS A 127 8.98 14.20 -5.78
C LYS A 127 9.67 15.34 -6.53
N THR A 128 9.34 15.53 -7.82
CA THR A 128 9.91 16.59 -8.65
C THR A 128 9.53 17.98 -8.11
N ALA A 129 8.32 18.15 -7.62
CA ALA A 129 7.87 19.41 -7.00
C ALA A 129 8.69 19.73 -5.74
N VAL A 130 8.95 18.73 -4.89
CA VAL A 130 9.80 18.91 -3.69
C VAL A 130 11.24 19.24 -4.10
N LEU A 131 11.80 18.56 -5.10
CA LEU A 131 13.14 18.86 -5.60
C LEU A 131 13.25 20.33 -6.03
N ARG A 132 12.34 20.79 -6.90
CA ARG A 132 12.32 22.19 -7.38
C ARG A 132 12.13 23.20 -6.25
N LEU A 133 11.33 22.86 -5.24
CA LEU A 133 11.14 23.70 -4.07
C LEU A 133 12.45 23.87 -3.28
N VAL A 134 13.18 22.78 -3.03
CA VAL A 134 14.46 22.79 -2.32
C VAL A 134 15.51 23.59 -3.12
N GLU A 135 15.60 23.35 -4.43
CA GLU A 135 16.52 24.08 -5.32
C GLU A 135 16.25 25.59 -5.30
N ARG A 136 15.00 26.01 -5.41
CA ARG A 136 14.60 27.41 -5.36
C ARG A 136 14.98 28.07 -4.04
N ILE A 137 14.72 27.41 -2.89
CA ILE A 137 15.06 27.95 -1.57
C ILE A 137 16.57 28.10 -1.43
N ASN A 138 17.36 27.16 -1.95
CA ASN A 138 18.83 27.23 -1.95
C ASN A 138 19.35 28.39 -2.83
N LEU A 139 18.76 28.59 -4.02
CA LEU A 139 19.12 29.69 -4.92
C LEU A 139 18.82 31.06 -4.29
N ASP A 140 17.74 31.16 -3.48
CA ASP A 140 17.40 32.36 -2.71
C ASP A 140 18.37 32.59 -1.52
N GLY A 141 19.36 31.74 -1.29
CA GLY A 141 20.29 31.82 -0.16
C GLY A 141 19.66 31.56 1.20
N LYS A 142 18.46 30.95 1.24
CA LYS A 142 17.71 30.67 2.49
C LYS A 142 18.00 29.28 3.01
N THR A 143 17.88 29.12 4.32
CA THR A 143 17.93 27.79 4.95
C THR A 143 16.69 26.99 4.56
N VAL A 144 16.89 25.74 4.09
CA VAL A 144 15.79 24.83 3.71
C VAL A 144 15.01 24.40 4.96
N PRO A 145 13.71 24.73 5.09
CA PRO A 145 12.89 24.35 6.24
C PRO A 145 12.44 22.89 6.12
N ILE A 146 13.35 21.97 6.39
CA ILE A 146 13.14 20.53 6.23
C ILE A 146 11.87 20.02 6.95
N PRO A 147 11.59 20.42 8.23
CA PRO A 147 10.37 19.97 8.90
C PRO A 147 9.08 20.36 8.15
N ASP A 148 8.99 21.61 7.66
CA ASP A 148 7.81 22.10 6.97
C ASP A 148 7.61 21.41 5.60
N ILE A 149 8.71 21.18 4.89
CA ILE A 149 8.67 20.42 3.61
C ILE A 149 8.22 18.98 3.85
N ALA A 150 8.78 18.33 4.88
CA ALA A 150 8.43 16.96 5.25
C ALA A 150 6.93 16.87 5.65
N ALA A 151 6.44 17.80 6.46
CA ALA A 151 5.04 17.85 6.89
C ALA A 151 4.08 18.11 5.73
N SER A 152 4.42 19.04 4.83
CA SER A 152 3.62 19.35 3.65
C SER A 152 3.59 18.17 2.65
N PHE A 153 4.72 17.48 2.47
CA PHE A 153 4.81 16.28 1.63
C PHE A 153 3.97 15.14 2.21
N GLU A 154 4.15 14.80 3.50
CA GLU A 154 3.41 13.75 4.18
C GLU A 154 1.90 13.99 4.11
N ARG A 155 1.45 15.22 4.36
CA ARG A 155 0.05 15.61 4.24
C ARG A 155 -0.50 15.34 2.84
N VAL A 156 0.19 15.78 1.79
CA VAL A 156 -0.30 15.63 0.40
C VAL A 156 -0.35 14.16 -0.01
N VAL A 157 0.64 13.34 0.37
CA VAL A 157 0.60 11.89 0.12
C VAL A 157 -0.61 11.27 0.82
N ALA A 158 -0.82 11.57 2.10
CA ALA A 158 -1.96 11.06 2.85
C ALA A 158 -3.30 11.51 2.23
N GLU A 159 -3.45 12.78 1.86
CA GLU A 159 -4.64 13.30 1.18
C GLU A 159 -4.95 12.55 -0.12
N VAL A 160 -3.94 12.34 -0.98
CA VAL A 160 -4.11 11.62 -2.26
C VAL A 160 -4.54 10.18 -2.02
N LEU A 161 -3.93 9.48 -1.06
CA LEU A 161 -4.28 8.10 -0.72
C LEU A 161 -5.71 8.02 -0.18
N VAL A 162 -6.07 8.91 0.74
CA VAL A 162 -7.39 8.92 1.38
C VAL A 162 -8.49 9.29 0.38
N GLU A 163 -8.34 10.39 -0.36
CA GLU A 163 -9.34 10.87 -1.32
C GLU A 163 -9.72 9.79 -2.34
N ARG A 164 -8.73 9.10 -2.91
CA ARG A 164 -8.97 8.06 -3.92
C ARG A 164 -9.55 6.79 -3.32
N THR A 165 -9.11 6.41 -2.11
CA THR A 165 -9.64 5.24 -1.41
C THR A 165 -11.12 5.45 -1.07
N ILE A 166 -11.48 6.59 -0.48
CA ILE A 166 -12.86 6.90 -0.12
C ILE A 166 -13.73 6.99 -1.37
N LYS A 167 -13.26 7.69 -2.40
CA LYS A 167 -13.99 7.78 -3.68
C LYS A 167 -14.22 6.41 -4.32
N CYS A 168 -13.22 5.53 -4.31
CA CYS A 168 -13.35 4.18 -4.82
C CYS A 168 -14.35 3.36 -4.01
N ALA A 169 -14.33 3.46 -2.67
CA ALA A 169 -15.26 2.76 -1.80
C ALA A 169 -16.71 3.22 -2.04
N GLU A 170 -16.96 4.54 -2.14
CA GLU A 170 -18.28 5.11 -2.45
C GLU A 170 -18.79 4.63 -3.82
N ASP A 171 -17.98 4.76 -4.88
CA ASP A 171 -18.39 4.41 -6.26
C ASP A 171 -18.66 2.90 -6.40
N HIS A 172 -18.10 2.05 -5.55
CA HIS A 172 -18.31 0.60 -5.54
C HIS A 172 -19.23 0.12 -4.41
N SER A 173 -19.88 1.03 -3.67
CA SER A 173 -20.79 0.72 -2.55
C SER A 173 -20.16 -0.23 -1.51
N LEU A 174 -18.91 0.06 -1.12
CA LEU A 174 -18.15 -0.71 -0.14
C LEU A 174 -18.08 0.03 1.19
N ASP A 175 -18.72 -0.52 2.23
CA ASP A 175 -18.82 0.08 3.56
C ASP A 175 -17.59 -0.19 4.44
N ASN A 176 -16.65 -0.98 3.96
CA ASN A 176 -15.45 -1.37 4.69
C ASN A 176 -14.20 -1.08 3.87
N VAL A 177 -13.25 -0.40 4.49
CA VAL A 177 -11.92 -0.12 3.94
C VAL A 177 -10.87 -0.74 4.85
N VAL A 178 -9.97 -1.52 4.28
CA VAL A 178 -8.82 -2.12 4.96
C VAL A 178 -7.56 -1.39 4.50
N VAL A 179 -6.64 -1.06 5.41
CA VAL A 179 -5.37 -0.42 5.08
C VAL A 179 -4.21 -1.28 5.54
N VAL A 180 -3.36 -1.71 4.60
CA VAL A 180 -2.26 -2.65 4.83
C VAL A 180 -0.97 -2.20 4.11
N GLY A 181 0.16 -2.80 4.47
CA GLY A 181 1.47 -2.48 3.91
C GLY A 181 2.27 -1.53 4.79
N GLY A 182 3.56 -1.34 4.48
CA GLY A 182 4.49 -0.59 5.34
C GLY A 182 4.08 0.87 5.58
N VAL A 183 3.56 1.56 4.55
CA VAL A 183 3.09 2.95 4.68
C VAL A 183 1.79 3.05 5.49
N ALA A 184 1.03 1.95 5.62
CA ALA A 184 -0.14 1.88 6.50
C ALA A 184 0.20 2.10 7.99
N ALA A 185 1.48 2.06 8.37
CA ALA A 185 1.94 2.42 9.72
C ALA A 185 1.97 3.94 9.96
N ASN A 186 1.97 4.77 8.91
CA ASN A 186 2.04 6.23 9.02
C ASN A 186 0.82 6.80 9.76
N ASN A 187 1.08 7.56 10.83
CA ASN A 187 0.02 8.06 11.71
C ASN A 187 -0.84 9.14 11.06
N THR A 188 -0.28 9.97 10.18
CA THR A 188 -1.02 11.00 9.45
C THR A 188 -2.03 10.35 8.50
N LEU A 189 -1.60 9.32 7.74
CA LEU A 189 -2.49 8.54 6.89
C LEU A 189 -3.61 7.87 7.70
N ARG A 190 -3.28 7.22 8.82
CA ARG A 190 -4.27 6.53 9.67
C ARG A 190 -5.34 7.49 10.20
N LYS A 191 -4.92 8.61 10.79
CA LYS A 191 -5.83 9.61 11.35
C LYS A 191 -6.74 10.20 10.27
N MET A 192 -6.16 10.58 9.14
CA MET A 192 -6.91 11.16 8.02
C MET A 192 -7.90 10.15 7.43
N MET A 193 -7.49 8.88 7.24
CA MET A 193 -8.36 7.83 6.72
C MET A 193 -9.57 7.60 7.64
N ILE A 194 -9.37 7.49 8.94
CA ILE A 194 -10.46 7.31 9.91
C ILE A 194 -11.41 8.52 9.88
N SER A 195 -10.85 9.74 9.89
CA SER A 195 -11.63 10.98 9.89
C SER A 195 -12.50 11.11 8.64
N GLU A 196 -11.92 10.94 7.45
CA GLU A 196 -12.65 11.10 6.19
C GLU A 196 -13.65 9.96 5.93
N ALA A 197 -13.30 8.73 6.27
CA ALA A 197 -14.18 7.57 6.14
C ALA A 197 -15.41 7.69 7.04
N SER A 198 -15.26 8.20 8.28
CA SER A 198 -16.38 8.37 9.22
C SER A 198 -17.44 9.34 8.69
N LYS A 199 -17.05 10.37 7.92
CA LYS A 199 -17.98 11.31 7.28
C LYS A 199 -18.86 10.65 6.21
N LYS A 200 -18.46 9.48 5.73
CA LYS A 200 -19.12 8.71 4.66
C LYS A 200 -19.69 7.39 5.15
N SER A 201 -19.77 7.19 6.47
CA SER A 201 -20.23 5.95 7.09
C SER A 201 -19.42 4.70 6.67
N ILE A 202 -18.18 4.89 6.24
CA ILE A 202 -17.26 3.83 5.86
C ILE A 202 -16.45 3.41 7.10
N LYS A 203 -16.44 2.11 7.39
CA LYS A 203 -15.67 1.53 8.49
C LYS A 203 -14.24 1.24 8.07
N VAL A 204 -13.27 1.77 8.81
CA VAL A 204 -11.84 1.56 8.54
C VAL A 204 -11.27 0.46 9.44
N HIS A 205 -10.55 -0.45 8.82
CA HIS A 205 -9.85 -1.55 9.48
C HIS A 205 -8.34 -1.40 9.19
N LEU A 206 -7.56 -1.22 10.22
CA LEU A 206 -6.11 -1.01 10.11
C LEU A 206 -5.36 -2.25 10.57
N ALA A 207 -4.38 -2.68 9.77
CA ALA A 207 -3.48 -3.75 10.19
C ALA A 207 -2.72 -3.36 11.47
N PRO A 208 -2.45 -4.31 12.38
CA PRO A 208 -1.60 -4.07 13.53
C PRO A 208 -0.25 -3.49 13.10
N LEU A 209 0.25 -2.46 13.80
CA LEU A 209 1.49 -1.75 13.41
C LEU A 209 2.68 -2.69 13.19
N LYS A 210 2.82 -3.70 14.04
CA LYS A 210 3.89 -4.71 13.97
C LYS A 210 3.83 -5.61 12.72
N LEU A 211 2.68 -5.63 12.03
CA LEU A 211 2.43 -6.48 10.86
C LEU A 211 2.24 -5.66 9.56
N CYS A 212 2.48 -4.35 9.61
CA CYS A 212 2.41 -3.51 8.41
C CYS A 212 3.58 -3.76 7.44
N THR A 213 4.78 -4.02 7.96
CA THR A 213 5.96 -4.36 7.14
C THR A 213 6.01 -5.85 6.83
N ASP A 214 6.85 -6.25 5.87
CA ASP A 214 7.05 -7.65 5.49
C ASP A 214 7.41 -8.50 6.71
N ASN A 215 6.69 -9.60 6.87
CA ASN A 215 6.89 -10.52 7.98
C ASN A 215 6.39 -11.93 7.63
N ALA A 216 6.91 -12.95 8.32
CA ALA A 216 6.51 -14.34 8.05
C ALA A 216 5.06 -14.64 8.50
N ALA A 217 4.54 -13.93 9.51
CA ALA A 217 3.18 -14.18 10.02
C ALA A 217 2.11 -13.88 8.96
N MET A 218 2.28 -12.82 8.16
CA MET A 218 1.35 -12.49 7.08
C MET A 218 1.27 -13.59 6.02
N ILE A 219 2.40 -14.22 5.68
CA ILE A 219 2.46 -15.34 4.74
C ILE A 219 1.79 -16.58 5.33
N GLY A 220 2.06 -16.86 6.62
CA GLY A 220 1.39 -17.95 7.35
C GLY A 220 -0.12 -17.77 7.44
N ALA A 221 -0.60 -16.55 7.68
CA ALA A 221 -2.03 -16.23 7.70
C ALA A 221 -2.69 -16.48 6.33
N ALA A 222 -2.04 -16.02 5.24
CA ALA A 222 -2.53 -16.28 3.88
C ALA A 222 -2.57 -17.79 3.59
N ALA A 223 -1.53 -18.54 4.00
CA ALA A 223 -1.48 -20.00 3.82
C ALA A 223 -2.60 -20.72 4.58
N LEU A 224 -2.79 -20.42 5.87
CA LEU A 224 -3.88 -21.00 6.67
C LEU A 224 -5.24 -20.75 6.05
N PHE A 225 -5.38 -19.61 5.45
CA PHE A 225 -6.59 -19.19 4.81
C PHE A 225 -6.85 -20.01 3.53
N ARG A 226 -5.83 -20.19 2.68
CA ARG A 226 -5.92 -21.04 1.48
C ARG A 226 -6.23 -22.50 1.84
N ILE A 227 -5.58 -23.05 2.86
CA ILE A 227 -5.86 -24.41 3.36
C ILE A 227 -7.31 -24.54 3.83
N LYS A 228 -7.87 -23.54 4.52
CA LYS A 228 -9.28 -23.55 4.96
C LYS A 228 -10.26 -23.62 3.80
N PHE A 229 -9.92 -23.06 2.65
CA PHE A 229 -10.75 -23.13 1.43
C PHE A 229 -10.46 -24.34 0.56
N LYS A 230 -9.65 -25.31 1.06
CA LYS A 230 -9.29 -26.55 0.38
C LYS A 230 -8.56 -26.31 -0.96
N ASP A 231 -7.80 -25.22 -1.05
CA ASP A 231 -6.91 -25.00 -2.19
C ASP A 231 -5.86 -26.12 -2.24
N HIS A 232 -5.42 -26.49 -3.45
CA HIS A 232 -4.41 -27.52 -3.63
C HIS A 232 -3.05 -27.06 -3.14
N PHE A 233 -2.27 -27.97 -2.57
CA PHE A 233 -0.87 -27.72 -2.30
C PHE A 233 -0.10 -27.52 -3.59
N SER A 234 0.83 -26.57 -3.57
CA SER A 234 1.64 -26.27 -4.74
C SER A 234 2.60 -27.40 -5.07
N SER A 235 2.82 -27.63 -6.37
CA SER A 235 3.86 -28.54 -6.82
C SER A 235 5.25 -28.04 -6.37
N LEU A 236 6.14 -28.97 -6.02
CA LEU A 236 7.55 -28.64 -5.78
C LEU A 236 8.27 -28.11 -7.05
N LYS A 237 7.67 -28.28 -8.23
CA LYS A 237 8.14 -27.71 -9.50
C LYS A 237 7.66 -26.28 -9.74
N LEU A 238 6.75 -25.75 -8.90
CA LEU A 238 6.24 -24.39 -9.03
C LEU A 238 7.40 -23.38 -9.19
N GLY A 239 7.37 -22.57 -10.23
CA GLY A 239 8.35 -21.53 -10.49
C GLY A 239 8.28 -20.38 -9.49
N VAL A 240 9.16 -19.40 -9.67
CA VAL A 240 9.12 -18.13 -8.94
C VAL A 240 8.68 -17.05 -9.92
N ALA A 241 7.53 -16.42 -9.66
CA ALA A 241 7.00 -15.32 -10.46
C ALA A 241 7.22 -14.00 -9.70
N GLY A 242 8.16 -13.19 -10.15
CA GLY A 242 8.50 -11.91 -9.49
C GLY A 242 7.50 -10.77 -9.76
N ARG A 243 6.58 -10.95 -10.71
CA ARG A 243 5.59 -9.93 -11.14
C ARG A 243 4.22 -10.55 -11.42
N LEU A 244 3.74 -11.37 -10.51
CA LEU A 244 2.39 -11.91 -10.60
C LEU A 244 1.39 -10.84 -10.14
N SER A 245 0.30 -10.60 -10.90
CA SER A 245 -0.76 -9.71 -10.44
C SER A 245 -1.61 -10.37 -9.36
N ILE A 246 -2.29 -9.58 -8.54
CA ILE A 246 -3.12 -10.14 -7.45
C ILE A 246 -4.29 -10.95 -8.00
N GLU A 247 -4.83 -10.60 -9.15
CA GLU A 247 -5.90 -11.35 -9.83
C GLU A 247 -5.43 -12.75 -10.23
N GLN A 248 -4.15 -12.87 -10.56
CA GLN A 248 -3.54 -14.15 -10.93
C GLN A 248 -3.11 -15.00 -9.71
N ALA A 249 -3.27 -14.48 -8.49
CA ALA A 249 -2.86 -15.21 -7.29
C ALA A 249 -3.53 -16.59 -7.19
N ASN A 250 -4.76 -16.72 -7.64
CA ASN A 250 -5.49 -17.99 -7.63
C ASN A 250 -4.84 -19.08 -8.50
N THR A 251 -4.12 -18.71 -9.57
CA THR A 251 -3.44 -19.69 -10.43
C THR A 251 -2.31 -20.45 -9.72
N LEU A 252 -1.81 -19.93 -8.58
CA LEU A 252 -0.82 -20.64 -7.75
C LEU A 252 -1.38 -21.90 -7.08
N TYR A 253 -2.70 -22.02 -7.01
CA TYR A 253 -3.44 -23.06 -6.28
C TYR A 253 -4.20 -24.00 -7.22
N GLU A 254 -4.01 -23.85 -8.52
CA GLU A 254 -4.52 -24.77 -9.52
C GLU A 254 -3.70 -26.06 -9.55
N GLU A 255 -4.29 -27.16 -10.01
CA GLU A 255 -3.63 -28.46 -10.09
C GLU A 255 -2.41 -28.45 -11.02
N ASN A 256 -2.46 -27.63 -12.08
CA ASN A 256 -1.37 -27.41 -13.03
C ASN A 256 -1.15 -25.89 -13.22
N PRO A 257 -0.41 -25.24 -12.33
CA PRO A 257 -0.15 -23.81 -12.46
C PRO A 257 0.69 -23.51 -13.70
N PRO A 258 0.47 -22.35 -14.35
CA PRO A 258 1.13 -22.01 -15.63
C PRO A 258 2.60 -21.59 -15.49
N PHE A 259 3.25 -21.74 -14.30
CA PHE A 259 4.65 -21.33 -14.03
C PHE A 259 5.53 -22.48 -13.57
#